data_918bb90f2196c70b65f777f604cd5b55
#
_entry.id   918bb90f2196c70b65f777f604cd5b55
#
_cell.length_a   1.000
_cell.length_b   1.000
_cell.length_c   1.000
_cell.angle_alpha   90.00
_cell.angle_beta   90.00
_cell.angle_gamma   90.00
#
_symmetry.space_group_name_H-M   'P 1'
#
loop_
_entity.id
_entity.type
_entity.pdbx_description
1 polymer ?
#
loop_
_entity_poly.entity_id
_entity_poly.type
_entity_poly.pdbx_seq_one_letter_code
_entity_poly.pdbx_strand_id
1 'polypeptide(L)'
;MKKKPFENLSIRIRFILMIMLELICVSLISWIVMDVLHISDVPYIVWIILASVIAGGVLNNFLSIRYFGPVLKLEKAMQQVAEGDFSVRLKTGKHLKEIQDIYSNFNLMVQELEATEILQTDFVSNVSHEFKTPISAIEGYATLLQDSDMPISEEQEQYIDKILFNTGRLSHLAGNILLLSKIEHQAIQTRQNWYRLDEQIRQSIVMLEPKWSEKELEFDVDMVDVEYLGNENLICHVWDNLLSNAIKFSPCGGTIYIRMMPEGEKIRFSIENEGPQISEYSMKHIFDKFYQGDSSHKQEGNGLGLALVK
;
A
#
# COMPACT_ATOMS: atom_id res chain seq x y z
N MET A 1 5.61 14.62 35.07
CA MET A 1 4.32 15.21 35.47
C MET A 1 3.44 14.12 36.03
N LYS A 2 3.02 14.19 37.30
CA LYS A 2 2.10 13.21 37.92
C LYS A 2 0.73 13.35 37.25
N LYS A 3 0.26 12.32 36.54
CA LYS A 3 -1.10 12.26 35.98
C LYS A 3 -2.10 12.39 37.14
N LYS A 4 -3.09 13.27 37.00
CA LYS A 4 -4.17 13.43 37.98
C LYS A 4 -4.94 12.10 38.11
N PRO A 5 -5.26 11.64 39.31
CA PRO A 5 -5.88 10.33 39.53
C PRO A 5 -7.22 10.13 38.78
N PHE A 6 -7.88 11.20 38.38
CA PHE A 6 -9.14 11.19 37.64
C PHE A 6 -8.95 10.79 36.14
N GLU A 7 -7.75 10.92 35.59
CA GLU A 7 -7.47 10.62 34.17
C GLU A 7 -7.33 9.12 33.90
N ASN A 8 -7.17 8.29 34.89
CA ASN A 8 -7.02 6.82 34.75
C ASN A 8 -8.36 6.06 34.84
N LEU A 9 -9.48 6.73 35.12
CA LEU A 9 -10.80 6.11 35.21
C LEU A 9 -11.45 6.02 33.81
N SER A 10 -12.15 4.89 33.53
CA SER A 10 -12.88 4.75 32.27
C SER A 10 -13.92 5.86 32.10
N ILE A 11 -14.26 6.22 30.87
CA ILE A 11 -15.28 7.23 30.52
C ILE A 11 -16.57 6.96 31.30
N ARG A 12 -16.99 5.70 31.39
CA ARG A 12 -18.22 5.28 32.08
C ARG A 12 -18.19 5.65 33.57
N ILE A 13 -17.08 5.39 34.25
CA ILE A 13 -16.94 5.71 35.70
C ILE A 13 -16.91 7.21 35.90
N ARG A 14 -16.20 7.98 35.07
CA ARG A 14 -16.18 9.44 35.14
C ARG A 14 -17.56 10.05 34.96
N PHE A 15 -18.36 9.49 34.02
CA PHE A 15 -19.73 9.93 33.77
C PHE A 15 -20.63 9.68 34.99
N ILE A 16 -20.57 8.48 35.57
CA ILE A 16 -21.31 8.16 36.81
C ILE A 16 -20.92 9.08 37.96
N LEU A 17 -19.62 9.31 38.17
CA LEU A 17 -19.12 10.20 39.21
C LEU A 17 -19.59 11.66 39.01
N MET A 18 -19.67 12.13 37.77
CA MET A 18 -20.19 13.47 37.47
C MET A 18 -21.68 13.60 37.82
N ILE A 19 -22.49 12.62 37.46
CA ILE A 19 -23.93 12.62 37.82
C ILE A 19 -24.12 12.56 39.31
N MET A 20 -23.34 11.74 40.03
CA MET A 20 -23.37 11.70 41.48
C MET A 20 -22.98 13.03 42.10
N LEU A 21 -21.95 13.69 41.60
CA LEU A 21 -21.51 15.01 42.07
C LEU A 21 -22.60 16.06 41.84
N GLU A 22 -23.29 16.02 40.70
CA GLU A 22 -24.41 16.90 40.38
C GLU A 22 -25.55 16.75 41.41
N LEU A 23 -25.97 15.52 41.70
CA LEU A 23 -27.01 15.25 42.69
C LEU A 23 -26.65 15.78 44.09
N ILE A 24 -25.39 15.59 44.50
CA ILE A 24 -24.88 16.11 45.76
C ILE A 24 -24.89 17.65 45.78
N CYS A 25 -24.42 18.29 44.67
CA CYS A 25 -24.41 19.77 44.57
C CYS A 25 -25.83 20.33 44.62
N VAL A 26 -26.78 19.74 43.90
CA VAL A 26 -28.19 20.18 43.89
C VAL A 26 -28.79 20.07 45.31
N SER A 27 -28.54 18.97 45.99
CA SER A 27 -29.01 18.76 47.36
C SER A 27 -28.43 19.81 48.35
N LEU A 28 -27.13 20.09 48.23
CA LEU A 28 -26.40 21.05 49.08
C LEU A 28 -26.87 22.48 48.82
N ILE A 29 -27.03 22.88 47.57
CA ILE A 29 -27.54 24.19 47.17
C ILE A 29 -28.97 24.39 47.70
N SER A 30 -29.83 23.40 47.54
CA SER A 30 -31.22 23.46 48.05
C SER A 30 -31.25 23.61 49.55
N TRP A 31 -30.38 22.92 50.31
CA TRP A 31 -30.26 23.04 51.75
C TRP A 31 -29.78 24.43 52.19
N ILE A 32 -28.71 24.97 51.55
CA ILE A 32 -28.19 26.30 51.83
C ILE A 32 -29.21 27.41 51.55
N VAL A 33 -29.92 27.32 50.42
CA VAL A 33 -30.96 28.30 50.07
C VAL A 33 -32.04 28.35 51.11
N MET A 34 -32.47 27.21 51.63
CA MET A 34 -33.50 27.11 52.65
C MET A 34 -33.05 27.64 54.02
N ASP A 35 -31.82 27.28 54.45
CA ASP A 35 -31.29 27.61 55.76
C ASP A 35 -30.81 29.09 55.88
N VAL A 36 -30.13 29.59 54.81
CA VAL A 36 -29.50 30.92 54.83
C VAL A 36 -30.46 32.02 54.41
N LEU A 37 -31.37 31.77 53.45
CA LEU A 37 -32.25 32.82 52.90
C LEU A 37 -33.57 32.97 53.63
N HIS A 38 -33.93 32.07 54.59
CA HIS A 38 -35.16 32.10 55.38
C HIS A 38 -36.43 32.39 54.57
N ILE A 39 -36.51 31.92 53.31
CA ILE A 39 -37.64 32.14 52.43
C ILE A 39 -38.74 31.10 52.78
N SER A 40 -39.58 31.45 53.73
CA SER A 40 -40.64 30.55 54.25
C SER A 40 -41.85 30.43 53.34
N ASP A 41 -42.05 31.35 52.42
CA ASP A 41 -43.28 31.47 51.65
C ASP A 41 -43.32 30.61 50.37
N VAL A 42 -42.16 30.04 49.96
CA VAL A 42 -42.07 29.19 48.75
C VAL A 42 -41.84 27.73 49.13
N PRO A 43 -42.65 26.80 48.60
CA PRO A 43 -42.44 25.37 48.91
C PRO A 43 -41.02 24.91 48.54
N TYR A 44 -40.38 24.16 49.47
CA TYR A 44 -39.01 23.62 49.28
C TYR A 44 -38.80 22.90 47.96
N ILE A 45 -39.80 22.24 47.45
CA ILE A 45 -39.78 21.49 46.17
C ILE A 45 -39.49 22.40 44.99
N VAL A 46 -39.89 23.67 44.99
CA VAL A 46 -39.65 24.65 43.92
C VAL A 46 -38.17 24.97 43.83
N TRP A 47 -37.48 25.11 44.96
CA TRP A 47 -36.03 25.36 45.01
C TRP A 47 -35.21 24.17 44.57
N ILE A 48 -35.66 22.96 44.88
CA ILE A 48 -35.00 21.74 44.38
C ILE A 48 -35.11 21.68 42.86
N ILE A 49 -36.30 21.93 42.31
CA ILE A 49 -36.52 21.92 40.86
C ILE A 49 -35.66 22.95 40.15
N LEU A 50 -35.66 24.20 40.68
CA LEU A 50 -34.87 25.27 40.08
C LEU A 50 -33.37 24.96 40.08
N ALA A 51 -32.83 24.48 41.23
CA ALA A 51 -31.43 24.10 41.34
C ALA A 51 -31.08 22.91 40.40
N SER A 52 -31.97 21.94 40.26
CA SER A 52 -31.77 20.81 39.36
C SER A 52 -31.75 21.24 37.87
N VAL A 53 -32.62 22.15 37.44
CA VAL A 53 -32.65 22.66 36.08
C VAL A 53 -31.37 23.44 35.74
N ILE A 54 -30.90 24.28 36.67
CA ILE A 54 -29.67 25.05 36.49
C ILE A 54 -28.45 24.13 36.43
N ALA A 55 -28.31 23.22 37.43
CA ALA A 55 -27.18 22.30 37.50
C ALA A 55 -27.17 21.34 36.29
N GLY A 56 -28.33 20.79 35.90
CA GLY A 56 -28.48 19.94 34.74
C GLY A 56 -28.14 20.67 33.41
N GLY A 57 -28.55 21.95 33.31
CA GLY A 57 -28.19 22.79 32.14
C GLY A 57 -26.66 23.00 32.04
N VAL A 58 -26.00 23.32 33.12
CA VAL A 58 -24.54 23.51 33.18
C VAL A 58 -23.81 22.19 32.84
N LEU A 59 -24.24 21.07 33.43
CA LEU A 59 -23.67 19.77 33.19
C LEU A 59 -23.86 19.33 31.75
N ASN A 60 -25.07 19.47 31.21
CA ASN A 60 -25.37 19.13 29.84
C ASN A 60 -24.53 19.93 28.83
N ASN A 61 -24.37 21.23 29.08
CA ASN A 61 -23.49 22.09 28.26
C ASN A 61 -22.02 21.61 28.33
N PHE A 62 -21.53 21.30 29.54
CA PHE A 62 -20.18 20.77 29.70
C PHE A 62 -19.97 19.44 29.01
N LEU A 63 -20.91 18.51 29.12
CA LEU A 63 -20.90 17.22 28.43
C LEU A 63 -20.94 17.39 26.91
N SER A 64 -21.81 18.29 26.44
CA SER A 64 -21.93 18.59 25.01
C SER A 64 -20.58 19.02 24.40
N ILE A 65 -19.89 19.95 25.01
CA ILE A 65 -18.60 20.44 24.51
C ILE A 65 -17.51 19.37 24.63
N ARG A 66 -17.50 18.61 25.71
CA ARG A 66 -16.38 17.70 26.02
C ARG A 66 -16.48 16.34 25.36
N TYR A 67 -17.69 15.84 25.09
CA TYR A 67 -17.93 14.50 24.56
C TYR A 67 -18.60 14.55 23.16
N PHE A 68 -19.68 15.30 23.00
CA PHE A 68 -20.38 15.35 21.72
C PHE A 68 -19.67 16.17 20.65
N GLY A 69 -19.05 17.30 21.03
CA GLY A 69 -18.33 18.13 20.08
C GLY A 69 -17.23 17.38 19.31
N PRO A 70 -16.36 16.61 19.94
CA PRO A 70 -15.38 15.77 19.26
C PRO A 70 -16.01 14.69 18.35
N VAL A 71 -17.11 14.07 18.79
CA VAL A 71 -17.83 13.05 17.97
C VAL A 71 -18.40 13.64 16.70
N LEU A 72 -19.02 14.83 16.76
CA LEU A 72 -19.52 15.53 15.58
C LEU A 72 -18.40 15.97 14.63
N LYS A 73 -17.20 16.27 15.15
CA LYS A 73 -16.04 16.57 14.32
C LYS A 73 -15.57 15.31 13.58
N LEU A 74 -15.55 14.15 14.27
CA LEU A 74 -15.21 12.89 13.66
C LEU A 74 -16.20 12.52 12.55
N GLU A 75 -17.51 12.66 12.81
CA GLU A 75 -18.56 12.41 11.81
C GLU A 75 -18.34 13.23 10.52
N LYS A 76 -18.11 14.55 10.66
CA LYS A 76 -17.81 15.41 9.52
C LYS A 76 -16.55 15.01 8.77
N ALA A 77 -15.49 14.65 9.51
CA ALA A 77 -14.25 14.20 8.89
C ALA A 77 -14.44 12.86 8.15
N MET A 78 -15.22 11.94 8.70
CA MET A 78 -15.58 10.68 8.03
C MET A 78 -16.38 10.93 6.75
N GLN A 79 -17.31 11.90 6.77
CA GLN A 79 -18.07 12.29 5.58
C GLN A 79 -17.15 12.85 4.48
N GLN A 80 -16.20 13.73 4.82
CA GLN A 80 -15.24 14.26 3.86
C GLN A 80 -14.38 13.15 3.23
N VAL A 81 -13.93 12.18 4.04
CA VAL A 81 -13.20 11.01 3.54
C VAL A 81 -14.09 10.15 2.62
N ALA A 82 -15.38 9.98 2.94
CA ALA A 82 -16.32 9.26 2.08
C ALA A 82 -16.60 10.00 0.74
N GLU A 83 -16.43 11.30 0.71
CA GLU A 83 -16.50 12.13 -0.50
C GLU A 83 -15.18 12.18 -1.29
N GLY A 84 -14.14 11.45 -0.83
CA GLY A 84 -12.84 11.32 -1.50
C GLY A 84 -11.78 12.33 -1.03
N ASP A 85 -12.03 13.13 0.00
CA ASP A 85 -11.00 14.02 0.58
C ASP A 85 -10.18 13.28 1.62
N PHE A 86 -9.08 12.68 1.20
CA PHE A 86 -8.13 12.00 2.09
C PHE A 86 -7.09 12.93 2.73
N SER A 87 -7.15 14.24 2.49
CA SER A 87 -6.26 15.21 3.15
C SER A 87 -6.69 15.57 4.57
N VAL A 88 -7.90 15.20 4.96
CA VAL A 88 -8.50 15.50 6.26
C VAL A 88 -7.72 14.89 7.42
N ARG A 89 -7.38 15.70 8.41
CA ARG A 89 -6.72 15.24 9.64
C ARG A 89 -7.38 15.85 10.88
N LEU A 90 -7.62 15.02 11.87
CA LEU A 90 -8.14 15.44 13.17
C LEU A 90 -7.01 15.75 14.14
N LYS A 91 -7.04 16.95 14.75
CA LYS A 91 -6.01 17.36 15.72
C LYS A 91 -6.24 16.66 17.05
N THR A 92 -5.26 15.87 17.49
CA THR A 92 -5.25 15.12 18.75
C THR A 92 -4.95 16.05 19.97
N GLY A 93 -5.60 17.21 20.05
CA GLY A 93 -5.33 18.25 21.03
C GLY A 93 -5.68 17.85 22.49
N LYS A 94 -6.13 18.83 23.32
CA LYS A 94 -6.48 18.64 24.73
C LYS A 94 -7.83 17.90 24.91
N HIS A 95 -7.98 16.74 24.29
CA HIS A 95 -9.16 15.89 24.46
C HIS A 95 -8.93 14.81 25.52
N LEU A 96 -9.99 14.07 25.85
CA LEU A 96 -9.89 12.84 26.65
C LEU A 96 -9.03 11.82 25.90
N LYS A 97 -8.31 10.96 26.63
CA LYS A 97 -7.40 9.98 26.06
C LYS A 97 -8.10 9.11 25.01
N GLU A 98 -9.32 8.69 25.30
CA GLU A 98 -10.12 7.83 24.43
C GLU A 98 -10.48 8.54 23.10
N ILE A 99 -10.75 9.84 23.14
CA ILE A 99 -10.98 10.65 21.91
C ILE A 99 -9.68 10.85 21.14
N GLN A 100 -8.56 11.03 21.85
CA GLN A 100 -7.24 11.11 21.20
C GLN A 100 -6.90 9.81 20.47
N ASP A 101 -7.16 8.66 21.09
CA ASP A 101 -6.91 7.34 20.51
C ASP A 101 -7.78 7.14 19.26
N ILE A 102 -9.08 7.53 19.32
CA ILE A 102 -9.99 7.47 18.16
C ILE A 102 -9.48 8.37 17.01
N TYR A 103 -9.07 9.61 17.30
CA TYR A 103 -8.57 10.54 16.30
C TYR A 103 -7.25 10.04 15.68
N SER A 104 -6.36 9.45 16.48
CA SER A 104 -5.11 8.88 16.00
C SER A 104 -5.35 7.71 15.06
N ASN A 105 -6.26 6.80 15.42
CA ASN A 105 -6.63 5.67 14.60
C ASN A 105 -7.33 6.11 13.31
N PHE A 106 -8.22 7.12 13.38
CA PHE A 106 -8.85 7.72 12.21
C PHE A 106 -7.79 8.33 11.26
N ASN A 107 -6.86 9.13 11.78
CA ASN A 107 -5.80 9.73 10.97
C ASN A 107 -4.90 8.68 10.32
N LEU A 108 -4.56 7.60 11.02
CA LEU A 108 -3.80 6.48 10.47
C LEU A 108 -4.56 5.81 9.32
N MET A 109 -5.85 5.51 9.52
CA MET A 109 -6.69 4.92 8.46
C MET A 109 -6.77 5.83 7.23
N VAL A 110 -6.95 7.14 7.42
CA VAL A 110 -7.01 8.10 6.28
C VAL A 110 -5.66 8.18 5.58
N GLN A 111 -4.55 8.11 6.30
CA GLN A 111 -3.21 8.09 5.70
C GLN A 111 -2.99 6.85 4.82
N GLU A 112 -3.43 5.68 5.26
CA GLU A 112 -3.36 4.44 4.46
C GLU A 112 -4.27 4.51 3.21
N LEU A 113 -5.46 5.12 3.33
CA LEU A 113 -6.35 5.33 2.18
C LEU A 113 -5.75 6.31 1.16
N GLU A 114 -5.17 7.43 1.61
CA GLU A 114 -4.48 8.41 0.77
C GLU A 114 -3.30 7.77 0.02
N ALA A 115 -2.48 7.00 0.71
CA ALA A 115 -1.38 6.26 0.09
C ALA A 115 -1.86 5.27 -0.97
N THR A 116 -2.96 4.57 -0.71
CA THR A 116 -3.57 3.63 -1.66
C THR A 116 -4.12 4.35 -2.90
N GLU A 117 -4.79 5.50 -2.74
CA GLU A 117 -5.31 6.30 -3.86
C GLU A 117 -4.19 6.81 -4.76
N ILE A 118 -3.12 7.36 -4.18
CA ILE A 118 -1.94 7.84 -4.92
C ILE A 118 -1.34 6.69 -5.73
N LEU A 119 -1.10 5.54 -5.10
CA LEU A 119 -0.56 4.35 -5.76
C LEU A 119 -1.47 3.87 -6.91
N GLN A 120 -2.80 3.89 -6.72
CA GLN A 120 -3.75 3.50 -7.75
C GLN A 120 -3.74 4.48 -8.93
N THR A 121 -3.68 5.78 -8.67
CA THR A 121 -3.64 6.83 -9.71
C THR A 121 -2.34 6.75 -10.51
N ASP A 122 -1.20 6.62 -9.85
CA ASP A 122 0.10 6.47 -10.48
C ASP A 122 0.17 5.16 -11.29
N PHE A 123 -0.41 4.07 -10.77
CA PHE A 123 -0.51 2.81 -11.49
C PHE A 123 -1.29 2.97 -12.79
N VAL A 124 -2.50 3.55 -12.76
CA VAL A 124 -3.33 3.76 -13.97
C VAL A 124 -2.63 4.67 -14.98
N SER A 125 -1.98 5.74 -14.52
CA SER A 125 -1.22 6.65 -15.36
C SER A 125 -0.05 5.95 -16.06
N ASN A 126 0.77 5.21 -15.31
CA ASN A 126 1.92 4.49 -15.83
C ASN A 126 1.52 3.36 -16.78
N VAL A 127 0.46 2.60 -16.45
CA VAL A 127 -0.13 1.59 -17.35
C VAL A 127 -0.52 2.24 -18.67
N SER A 128 -1.24 3.37 -18.64
CA SER A 128 -1.70 4.06 -19.84
C SER A 128 -0.53 4.51 -20.73
N HIS A 129 0.54 5.04 -20.12
CA HIS A 129 1.74 5.42 -20.85
C HIS A 129 2.47 4.23 -21.47
N GLU A 130 2.65 3.14 -20.72
CA GLU A 130 3.33 1.93 -21.19
C GLU A 130 2.55 1.21 -22.30
N PHE A 131 1.22 1.35 -22.35
CA PHE A 131 0.41 0.85 -23.46
C PHE A 131 0.43 1.77 -24.69
N LYS A 132 0.37 3.09 -24.49
CA LYS A 132 0.29 4.06 -25.58
C LYS A 132 1.50 3.99 -26.51
N THR A 133 2.70 3.86 -25.96
CA THR A 133 3.96 3.85 -26.75
C THR A 133 3.99 2.72 -27.77
N PRO A 134 3.83 1.42 -27.41
CA PRO A 134 3.85 0.33 -28.39
C PRO A 134 2.63 0.36 -29.33
N ILE A 135 1.45 0.80 -28.87
CA ILE A 135 0.29 0.94 -29.75
C ILE A 135 0.58 1.97 -30.85
N SER A 136 1.10 3.17 -30.49
CA SER A 136 1.43 4.20 -31.49
C SER A 136 2.51 3.73 -32.46
N ALA A 137 3.47 2.91 -32.01
CA ALA A 137 4.47 2.31 -32.88
C ALA A 137 3.86 1.31 -33.87
N ILE A 138 2.97 0.42 -33.37
CA ILE A 138 2.25 -0.54 -34.22
C ILE A 138 1.41 0.20 -35.27
N GLU A 139 0.64 1.21 -34.88
CA GLU A 139 -0.17 2.04 -35.79
C GLU A 139 0.70 2.71 -36.85
N GLY A 140 1.82 3.31 -36.45
CA GLY A 140 2.75 3.96 -37.36
C GLY A 140 3.33 3.01 -38.40
N TYR A 141 3.83 1.84 -37.99
CA TYR A 141 4.36 0.84 -38.92
C TYR A 141 3.29 0.20 -39.78
N ALA A 142 2.08 -0.05 -39.25
CA ALA A 142 0.95 -0.55 -40.04
C ALA A 142 0.53 0.44 -41.12
N THR A 143 0.52 1.75 -40.83
CA THR A 143 0.22 2.81 -41.79
C THR A 143 1.28 2.84 -42.92
N LEU A 144 2.57 2.73 -42.55
CA LEU A 144 3.65 2.66 -43.58
C LEU A 144 3.54 1.42 -44.47
N LEU A 145 3.02 0.30 -43.97
CA LEU A 145 2.76 -0.89 -44.75
C LEU A 145 1.55 -0.74 -45.67
N GLN A 146 0.53 0.03 -45.32
CA GLN A 146 -0.66 0.26 -46.14
C GLN A 146 -0.38 1.09 -47.41
N ASP A 147 0.65 1.96 -47.35
CA ASP A 147 0.98 2.90 -48.42
C ASP A 147 1.73 2.26 -49.60
N SER A 148 1.89 0.93 -49.61
CA SER A 148 2.70 0.26 -50.64
C SER A 148 1.88 -0.68 -51.51
N ASP A 149 1.76 -0.35 -52.78
CA ASP A 149 1.16 -1.19 -53.85
C ASP A 149 2.13 -2.26 -54.45
N MET A 150 3.29 -2.48 -53.79
CA MET A 150 4.36 -3.34 -54.33
C MET A 150 4.56 -4.62 -53.49
N PRO A 151 5.20 -5.67 -54.03
CA PRO A 151 5.57 -6.86 -53.27
C PRO A 151 6.47 -6.49 -52.09
N ILE A 152 6.31 -7.22 -50.97
CA ILE A 152 6.99 -6.94 -49.67
C ILE A 152 8.48 -6.72 -49.91
N SER A 153 8.95 -5.50 -49.57
CA SER A 153 10.37 -5.12 -49.61
C SER A 153 11.05 -5.48 -48.28
N GLU A 154 12.38 -5.50 -48.27
CA GLU A 154 13.15 -5.66 -46.99
C GLU A 154 12.77 -4.62 -45.92
N GLU A 155 12.40 -3.42 -46.34
CA GLU A 155 11.96 -2.36 -45.43
C GLU A 155 10.60 -2.67 -44.79
N GLN A 156 9.68 -3.27 -45.56
CA GLN A 156 8.38 -3.72 -45.09
C GLN A 156 8.50 -4.91 -44.14
N GLU A 157 9.44 -5.83 -44.42
CA GLU A 157 9.74 -6.93 -43.50
C GLU A 157 10.21 -6.40 -42.13
N GLN A 158 11.09 -5.38 -42.11
CA GLN A 158 11.48 -4.71 -40.89
C GLN A 158 10.31 -4.02 -40.14
N TYR A 159 9.32 -3.47 -40.87
CA TYR A 159 8.12 -2.89 -40.22
C TYR A 159 7.25 -4.00 -39.58
N ILE A 160 7.10 -5.13 -40.23
CA ILE A 160 6.40 -6.29 -39.69
C ILE A 160 7.09 -6.79 -38.43
N ASP A 161 8.41 -6.93 -38.43
CA ASP A 161 9.18 -7.33 -37.27
C ASP A 161 8.98 -6.38 -36.08
N LYS A 162 8.99 -5.07 -36.33
CA LYS A 162 8.73 -4.06 -35.31
C LYS A 162 7.31 -4.12 -34.77
N ILE A 163 6.32 -4.41 -35.59
CA ILE A 163 4.93 -4.63 -35.16
C ILE A 163 4.86 -5.84 -34.26
N LEU A 164 5.43 -6.97 -34.67
CA LEU A 164 5.45 -8.21 -33.90
C LEU A 164 6.16 -8.03 -32.56
N PHE A 165 7.30 -7.34 -32.55
CA PHE A 165 8.04 -7.00 -31.32
C PHE A 165 7.18 -6.18 -30.33
N ASN A 166 6.53 -5.11 -30.83
CA ASN A 166 5.68 -4.27 -29.96
C ASN A 166 4.41 -4.99 -29.49
N THR A 167 3.84 -5.87 -30.32
CA THR A 167 2.70 -6.71 -29.93
C THR A 167 3.09 -7.69 -28.81
N GLY A 168 4.27 -8.33 -28.94
CA GLY A 168 4.84 -9.19 -27.90
C GLY A 168 5.06 -8.43 -26.57
N ARG A 169 5.60 -7.20 -26.66
CA ARG A 169 5.80 -6.33 -25.50
C ARG A 169 4.47 -5.98 -24.80
N LEU A 170 3.42 -5.67 -25.56
CA LEU A 170 2.08 -5.42 -25.02
C LEU A 170 1.49 -6.65 -24.33
N SER A 171 1.62 -7.82 -24.95
CA SER A 171 1.13 -9.08 -24.38
C SER A 171 1.82 -9.39 -23.04
N HIS A 172 3.13 -9.19 -22.97
CA HIS A 172 3.91 -9.40 -21.74
C HIS A 172 3.52 -8.40 -20.64
N LEU A 173 3.31 -7.14 -20.99
CA LEU A 173 2.85 -6.10 -20.07
C LEU A 173 1.47 -6.44 -19.51
N ALA A 174 0.51 -6.80 -20.37
CA ALA A 174 -0.83 -7.22 -19.98
C ALA A 174 -0.79 -8.45 -19.04
N GLY A 175 0.04 -9.45 -19.35
CA GLY A 175 0.26 -10.63 -18.51
C GLY A 175 0.77 -10.28 -17.11
N ASN A 176 1.76 -9.40 -17.02
CA ASN A 176 2.34 -8.95 -15.73
C ASN A 176 1.32 -8.15 -14.89
N ILE A 177 0.51 -7.29 -15.52
CA ILE A 177 -0.55 -6.53 -14.83
C ILE A 177 -1.61 -7.48 -14.28
N LEU A 178 -2.07 -8.45 -15.09
CA LEU A 178 -3.04 -9.44 -14.64
C LEU A 178 -2.51 -10.32 -13.51
N LEU A 179 -1.23 -10.73 -13.57
CA LEU A 179 -0.59 -11.50 -12.53
C LEU A 179 -0.50 -10.69 -11.23
N LEU A 180 -0.02 -9.44 -11.31
CA LEU A 180 0.08 -8.54 -10.17
C LEU A 180 -1.29 -8.32 -9.52
N SER A 181 -2.32 -8.05 -10.32
CA SER A 181 -3.70 -7.89 -9.84
C SER A 181 -4.21 -9.15 -9.12
N LYS A 182 -3.93 -10.35 -9.64
CA LYS A 182 -4.31 -11.61 -8.99
C LYS A 182 -3.61 -11.81 -7.65
N ILE A 183 -2.32 -11.48 -7.56
CA ILE A 183 -1.54 -11.59 -6.33
C ILE A 183 -2.08 -10.63 -5.28
N GLU A 184 -2.30 -9.36 -5.61
CA GLU A 184 -2.78 -8.34 -4.69
C GLU A 184 -4.18 -8.62 -4.13
N HIS A 185 -5.07 -9.17 -4.95
CA HIS A 185 -6.44 -9.50 -4.52
C HIS A 185 -6.56 -10.89 -3.87
N GLN A 186 -5.44 -11.55 -3.56
CA GLN A 186 -5.42 -12.92 -3.01
C GLN A 186 -6.32 -13.90 -3.81
N ALA A 187 -6.58 -13.59 -5.07
CA ALA A 187 -7.46 -14.39 -5.94
C ALA A 187 -6.80 -15.69 -6.40
N ILE A 188 -5.53 -15.88 -6.09
CA ILE A 188 -4.83 -17.11 -6.40
C ILE A 188 -5.11 -18.11 -5.27
N GLN A 189 -6.00 -19.09 -5.56
CA GLN A 189 -6.02 -20.32 -4.78
C GLN A 189 -4.67 -21.00 -4.99
N THR A 190 -3.78 -20.83 -4.02
CA THR A 190 -2.43 -21.38 -4.08
C THR A 190 -2.49 -22.89 -3.84
N ARG A 191 -2.60 -23.66 -4.92
CA ARG A 191 -2.22 -25.09 -4.84
C ARG A 191 -0.73 -25.12 -4.54
N GLN A 192 -0.38 -25.52 -3.35
CA GLN A 192 1.01 -25.76 -2.95
C GLN A 192 1.34 -27.21 -3.25
N ASN A 193 2.42 -27.45 -3.96
CA ASN A 193 2.97 -28.78 -4.21
C ASN A 193 4.43 -28.83 -3.76
N TRP A 194 4.92 -30.03 -3.41
CA TRP A 194 6.34 -30.26 -3.24
C TRP A 194 7.01 -30.38 -4.61
N TYR A 195 8.08 -29.64 -4.83
CA TYR A 195 8.88 -29.69 -6.06
C TYR A 195 10.33 -29.31 -5.79
N ARG A 196 11.23 -29.71 -6.70
CA ARG A 196 12.65 -29.41 -6.68
C ARG A 196 12.88 -27.96 -7.10
N LEU A 197 13.24 -27.09 -6.15
CA LEU A 197 13.45 -25.66 -6.39
C LEU A 197 14.72 -25.40 -7.23
N ASP A 198 15.78 -26.14 -6.95
CA ASP A 198 17.04 -26.09 -7.71
C ASP A 198 16.84 -26.46 -9.18
N GLU A 199 16.04 -27.48 -9.45
CA GLU A 199 15.74 -27.92 -10.81
C GLU A 199 14.91 -26.87 -11.58
N GLN A 200 13.94 -26.24 -10.90
CA GLN A 200 13.17 -25.16 -11.50
C GLN A 200 14.05 -23.98 -11.92
N ILE A 201 15.02 -23.57 -11.08
CA ILE A 201 15.99 -22.52 -11.40
C ILE A 201 16.85 -22.91 -12.59
N ARG A 202 17.36 -24.17 -12.64
CA ARG A 202 18.14 -24.67 -13.78
C ARG A 202 17.36 -24.62 -15.07
N GLN A 203 16.09 -25.02 -15.03
CA GLN A 203 15.21 -24.93 -16.19
C GLN A 203 15.00 -23.49 -16.66
N SER A 204 14.79 -22.52 -15.74
CA SER A 204 14.70 -21.11 -16.10
C SER A 204 15.99 -20.58 -16.75
N ILE A 205 17.17 -20.99 -16.29
CA ILE A 205 18.46 -20.64 -16.92
C ILE A 205 18.51 -21.17 -18.37
N VAL A 206 18.16 -22.44 -18.57
CA VAL A 206 18.17 -23.09 -19.90
C VAL A 206 17.15 -22.41 -20.84
N MET A 207 15.95 -22.07 -20.35
CA MET A 207 14.94 -21.39 -21.16
C MET A 207 15.40 -20.02 -21.67
N LEU A 208 16.31 -19.36 -20.95
CA LEU A 208 16.88 -18.07 -21.34
C LEU A 208 18.17 -18.19 -22.16
N GLU A 209 18.57 -19.43 -22.58
CA GLU A 209 19.79 -19.69 -23.33
C GLU A 209 19.99 -18.78 -24.56
N PRO A 210 18.99 -18.54 -25.41
CA PRO A 210 19.18 -17.65 -26.55
C PRO A 210 19.65 -16.25 -26.19
N LYS A 211 19.19 -15.72 -25.05
CA LYS A 211 19.52 -14.36 -24.61
C LYS A 211 20.91 -14.25 -23.99
N TRP A 212 21.30 -15.23 -23.18
CA TRP A 212 22.62 -15.18 -22.54
C TRP A 212 23.72 -15.70 -23.48
N SER A 213 23.43 -16.61 -24.41
CA SER A 213 24.37 -17.03 -25.44
C SER A 213 24.70 -15.89 -26.43
N GLU A 214 23.72 -15.06 -26.82
CA GLU A 214 23.94 -13.88 -27.66
C GLU A 214 24.93 -12.89 -27.04
N LYS A 215 24.96 -12.82 -25.71
CA LYS A 215 25.88 -11.98 -24.94
C LYS A 215 27.17 -12.69 -24.50
N GLU A 216 27.35 -13.97 -24.87
CA GLU A 216 28.49 -14.80 -24.46
C GLU A 216 28.67 -14.85 -22.93
N LEU A 217 27.55 -14.90 -22.16
CA LEU A 217 27.61 -14.91 -20.68
C LEU A 217 27.93 -16.28 -20.15
N GLU A 218 28.72 -16.33 -19.08
CA GLU A 218 29.00 -17.54 -18.30
C GLU A 218 28.15 -17.58 -17.04
N PHE A 219 27.80 -18.79 -16.59
CA PHE A 219 27.08 -19.02 -15.33
C PHE A 219 27.93 -19.83 -14.37
N ASP A 220 28.19 -19.27 -13.19
CA ASP A 220 28.77 -19.99 -12.04
C ASP A 220 27.64 -20.32 -11.06
N VAL A 221 27.21 -21.59 -11.05
CA VAL A 221 26.01 -22.05 -10.33
C VAL A 221 26.41 -23.00 -9.20
N ASP A 222 26.17 -22.58 -7.96
CA ASP A 222 26.36 -23.38 -6.75
C ASP A 222 25.04 -23.45 -5.96
N MET A 223 24.30 -24.53 -6.12
CA MET A 223 22.98 -24.73 -5.53
C MET A 223 22.88 -26.13 -4.93
N VAL A 224 22.39 -26.21 -3.70
CA VAL A 224 22.05 -27.50 -3.09
C VAL A 224 20.68 -27.98 -3.55
N ASP A 225 20.51 -29.28 -3.57
CA ASP A 225 19.23 -29.93 -3.89
C ASP A 225 18.21 -29.63 -2.77
N VAL A 226 17.13 -28.92 -3.10
CA VAL A 226 16.11 -28.51 -2.14
C VAL A 226 14.70 -28.78 -2.65
N GLU A 227 13.92 -29.52 -1.86
CA GLU A 227 12.47 -29.60 -2.05
C GLU A 227 11.77 -28.44 -1.35
N TYR A 228 10.85 -27.79 -2.04
CA TYR A 228 10.10 -26.64 -1.57
C TYR A 228 8.60 -26.87 -1.70
N LEU A 229 7.85 -26.52 -0.66
CA LEU A 229 6.39 -26.55 -0.66
C LEU A 229 5.87 -25.17 -1.05
N GLY A 230 5.40 -25.04 -2.27
CA GLY A 230 4.94 -23.73 -2.78
C GLY A 230 4.14 -23.85 -4.08
N ASN A 231 3.79 -22.69 -4.62
CA ASN A 231 3.19 -22.61 -5.94
C ASN A 231 4.29 -22.51 -7.00
N GLU A 232 4.57 -23.63 -7.67
CA GLU A 232 5.61 -23.75 -8.69
C GLU A 232 5.50 -22.69 -9.79
N ASN A 233 4.29 -22.44 -10.28
CA ASN A 233 4.06 -21.44 -11.35
C ASN A 233 4.36 -20.00 -10.91
N LEU A 234 4.02 -19.64 -9.67
CA LEU A 234 4.30 -18.29 -9.15
C LEU A 234 5.79 -18.07 -8.93
N ILE A 235 6.45 -19.05 -8.33
CA ILE A 235 7.89 -18.95 -8.05
C ILE A 235 8.70 -18.94 -9.36
N CYS A 236 8.26 -19.62 -10.41
CA CYS A 236 8.87 -19.53 -11.74
C CYS A 236 8.99 -18.07 -12.22
N HIS A 237 7.97 -17.25 -12.03
CA HIS A 237 8.04 -15.83 -12.39
C HIS A 237 9.10 -15.05 -11.61
N VAL A 238 9.43 -15.47 -10.38
CA VAL A 238 10.52 -14.86 -9.60
C VAL A 238 11.86 -15.08 -10.31
N TRP A 239 12.12 -16.36 -10.71
CA TRP A 239 13.36 -16.72 -11.39
C TRP A 239 13.48 -16.03 -12.75
N ASP A 240 12.42 -16.02 -13.54
CA ASP A 240 12.39 -15.38 -14.85
C ASP A 240 12.69 -13.88 -14.76
N ASN A 241 12.14 -13.20 -13.77
CA ASN A 241 12.40 -11.77 -13.58
C ASN A 241 13.83 -11.50 -13.08
N LEU A 242 14.33 -12.27 -12.11
CA LEU A 242 15.68 -12.07 -11.58
C LEU A 242 16.75 -12.42 -12.62
N LEU A 243 16.63 -13.58 -13.28
CA LEU A 243 17.56 -14.03 -14.31
C LEU A 243 17.56 -13.11 -15.53
N SER A 244 16.37 -12.70 -16.02
CA SER A 244 16.26 -11.75 -17.13
C SER A 244 16.93 -10.41 -16.79
N ASN A 245 16.79 -9.91 -15.55
CA ASN A 245 17.48 -8.70 -15.12
C ASN A 245 19.01 -8.90 -15.07
N ALA A 246 19.48 -10.00 -14.51
CA ALA A 246 20.91 -10.30 -14.46
C ALA A 246 21.52 -10.37 -15.87
N ILE A 247 20.88 -11.09 -16.79
CA ILE A 247 21.31 -11.19 -18.20
C ILE A 247 21.30 -9.82 -18.88
N LYS A 248 20.22 -9.04 -18.68
CA LYS A 248 20.07 -7.73 -19.28
C LYS A 248 21.17 -6.76 -18.89
N PHE A 249 21.52 -6.70 -17.60
CA PHE A 249 22.47 -5.74 -17.04
C PHE A 249 23.91 -6.23 -17.01
N SER A 250 24.18 -7.49 -17.36
CA SER A 250 25.56 -7.99 -17.53
C SER A 250 26.19 -7.45 -18.81
N PRO A 251 27.50 -7.13 -18.78
CA PRO A 251 28.29 -6.86 -20.00
C PRO A 251 28.44 -8.14 -20.84
N CYS A 252 28.72 -8.01 -22.13
CA CYS A 252 29.07 -9.14 -22.97
C CYS A 252 30.32 -9.85 -22.44
N GLY A 253 30.33 -11.18 -22.41
CA GLY A 253 31.42 -12.00 -21.88
C GLY A 253 31.52 -12.00 -20.34
N GLY A 254 30.55 -11.41 -19.64
CA GLY A 254 30.52 -11.37 -18.18
C GLY A 254 30.03 -12.66 -17.53
N THR A 255 30.18 -12.76 -16.20
CA THR A 255 29.75 -13.93 -15.43
C THR A 255 28.55 -13.59 -14.53
N ILE A 256 27.59 -14.50 -14.46
CA ILE A 256 26.45 -14.45 -13.54
C ILE A 256 26.67 -15.54 -12.47
N TYR A 257 26.73 -15.12 -11.21
CA TYR A 257 26.90 -16.02 -10.07
C TYR A 257 25.56 -16.32 -9.43
N ILE A 258 25.23 -17.58 -9.28
CA ILE A 258 24.00 -18.05 -8.64
C ILE A 258 24.34 -18.94 -7.46
N ARG A 259 23.82 -18.59 -6.29
CA ARG A 259 24.00 -19.37 -5.07
C ARG A 259 22.66 -19.63 -4.42
N MET A 260 22.42 -20.88 -3.99
CA MET A 260 21.23 -21.24 -3.22
C MET A 260 21.61 -22.23 -2.10
N MET A 261 21.25 -21.85 -0.88
CA MET A 261 21.52 -22.70 0.29
C MET A 261 20.41 -22.55 1.35
N PRO A 262 20.15 -23.60 2.12
CA PRO A 262 19.23 -23.52 3.26
C PRO A 262 19.84 -22.67 4.38
N GLU A 263 19.02 -21.81 4.98
CA GLU A 263 19.37 -20.98 6.12
C GLU A 263 18.30 -21.14 7.21
N GLY A 264 18.46 -22.14 8.07
CA GLY A 264 17.46 -22.54 9.05
C GLY A 264 16.18 -23.06 8.38
N GLU A 265 15.04 -22.44 8.64
CA GLU A 265 13.74 -22.76 8.00
C GLU A 265 13.54 -22.04 6.66
N LYS A 266 14.49 -21.25 6.22
CA LYS A 266 14.42 -20.47 4.98
C LYS A 266 15.42 -20.99 3.95
N ILE A 267 15.18 -20.65 2.70
CA ILE A 267 16.12 -20.87 1.60
C ILE A 267 16.62 -19.48 1.19
N ARG A 268 17.96 -19.34 1.23
CA ARG A 268 18.62 -18.14 0.71
C ARG A 268 18.99 -18.38 -0.74
N PHE A 269 18.52 -17.53 -1.61
CA PHE A 269 18.93 -17.44 -3.01
C PHE A 269 19.63 -16.10 -3.26
N SER A 270 20.75 -16.12 -3.96
CA SER A 270 21.42 -14.93 -4.43
C SER A 270 21.80 -15.04 -5.90
N ILE A 271 21.67 -13.94 -6.61
CA ILE A 271 22.12 -13.77 -7.98
C ILE A 271 22.94 -12.50 -8.06
N GLU A 272 24.16 -12.61 -8.60
CA GLU A 272 25.09 -11.50 -8.77
C GLU A 272 25.54 -11.45 -10.22
N ASN A 273 25.70 -10.25 -10.76
CA ASN A 273 26.19 -10.03 -12.13
C ASN A 273 27.18 -8.86 -12.16
N GLU A 274 28.08 -8.87 -13.13
CA GLU A 274 29.11 -7.87 -13.35
C GLU A 274 28.54 -6.63 -14.08
N GLY A 275 27.47 -6.06 -13.53
CA GLY A 275 26.81 -4.90 -14.11
C GLY A 275 27.08 -3.59 -13.36
N PRO A 276 26.48 -2.48 -13.81
CA PRO A 276 26.60 -1.22 -13.10
C PRO A 276 25.95 -1.31 -11.72
N GLN A 277 26.57 -0.66 -10.73
CA GLN A 277 26.03 -0.61 -9.37
C GLN A 277 24.70 0.12 -9.32
N ILE A 278 23.78 -0.42 -8.53
CA ILE A 278 22.49 0.21 -8.25
C ILE A 278 22.72 1.36 -7.27
N SER A 279 22.27 2.57 -7.61
CA SER A 279 22.40 3.73 -6.72
C SER A 279 21.61 3.54 -5.42
N GLU A 280 22.02 4.19 -4.33
CA GLU A 280 21.28 4.14 -3.04
C GLU A 280 19.83 4.62 -3.17
N TYR A 281 19.58 5.58 -4.04
CA TYR A 281 18.23 6.05 -4.35
C TYR A 281 17.41 4.94 -5.05
N SER A 282 17.98 4.33 -6.09
CA SER A 282 17.32 3.25 -6.83
C SER A 282 17.06 2.04 -5.93
N MET A 283 17.98 1.69 -5.03
CA MET A 283 17.80 0.57 -4.08
C MET A 283 16.53 0.68 -3.23
N LYS A 284 16.07 1.90 -2.92
CA LYS A 284 14.83 2.13 -2.16
C LYS A 284 13.57 1.92 -3.00
N HIS A 285 13.69 2.03 -4.32
CA HIS A 285 12.57 2.07 -5.25
C HIS A 285 12.53 0.90 -6.24
N ILE A 286 13.54 0.00 -6.26
CA ILE A 286 13.63 -1.09 -7.25
C ILE A 286 12.43 -2.06 -7.22
N PHE A 287 11.69 -2.12 -6.10
CA PHE A 287 10.49 -2.93 -5.95
C PHE A 287 9.20 -2.14 -6.18
N ASP A 288 9.29 -0.84 -6.47
CA ASP A 288 8.11 -0.03 -6.77
C ASP A 288 7.63 -0.34 -8.19
N LYS A 289 6.31 -0.36 -8.37
CA LYS A 289 5.69 -0.65 -9.68
C LYS A 289 6.08 0.42 -10.69
N PHE A 290 6.48 -0.02 -11.90
CA PHE A 290 6.92 0.83 -13.01
C PHE A 290 8.20 1.64 -12.75
N TYR A 291 8.90 1.38 -11.66
CA TYR A 291 10.17 2.05 -11.41
C TYR A 291 11.26 1.55 -12.37
N GLN A 292 11.95 2.49 -13.00
CA GLN A 292 13.10 2.26 -13.86
C GLN A 292 14.23 3.20 -13.41
N GLY A 293 15.39 2.66 -13.12
CA GLY A 293 16.54 3.46 -12.63
C GLY A 293 17.13 4.41 -13.67
N ASP A 294 16.89 4.14 -14.95
CA ASP A 294 17.27 5.01 -16.06
C ASP A 294 16.02 5.52 -16.78
N SER A 295 15.76 6.83 -16.68
CA SER A 295 14.62 7.51 -17.30
C SER A 295 14.76 7.69 -18.83
N SER A 296 15.86 7.24 -19.44
CA SER A 296 16.14 7.43 -20.87
C SER A 296 15.30 6.52 -21.79
N HIS A 297 14.48 5.61 -21.27
CA HIS A 297 13.67 4.62 -22.01
C HIS A 297 14.46 3.77 -23.04
N LYS A 298 15.81 3.81 -23.00
CA LYS A 298 16.67 3.10 -23.93
C LYS A 298 16.83 1.61 -23.61
N GLN A 299 16.47 1.19 -22.39
CA GLN A 299 16.59 -0.20 -21.98
C GLN A 299 15.22 -0.88 -21.95
N GLU A 300 15.14 -2.09 -22.48
CA GLU A 300 13.94 -2.91 -22.45
C GLU A 300 13.47 -3.19 -21.02
N GLY A 301 12.17 -3.02 -20.77
CA GLY A 301 11.53 -3.37 -19.50
C GLY A 301 10.41 -2.39 -19.18
N ASN A 302 9.46 -2.84 -18.37
CA ASN A 302 8.27 -2.06 -17.97
C ASN A 302 8.25 -1.74 -16.47
N GLY A 303 9.33 -2.03 -15.72
CA GLY A 303 9.42 -1.75 -14.29
C GLY A 303 8.47 -2.56 -13.38
N LEU A 304 7.89 -3.67 -13.90
CA LEU A 304 7.00 -4.54 -13.11
C LEU A 304 7.69 -5.81 -12.61
N GLY A 305 8.82 -6.20 -13.20
CA GLY A 305 9.47 -7.48 -12.88
C GLY A 305 9.86 -7.62 -11.42
N LEU A 306 10.57 -6.65 -10.85
CA LEU A 306 10.96 -6.70 -9.43
C LEU A 306 9.79 -6.47 -8.46
N ALA A 307 8.76 -5.73 -8.88
CA ALA A 307 7.53 -5.61 -8.10
C ALA A 307 6.79 -6.96 -7.94
N LEU A 308 6.89 -7.85 -8.94
CA LEU A 308 6.35 -9.21 -8.89
C LEU A 308 7.21 -10.16 -8.00
N VAL A 309 8.48 -9.86 -7.80
CA VAL A 309 9.39 -10.63 -6.93
C VAL A 309 9.14 -10.37 -5.45
N LYS A 310 8.68 -9.17 -5.10
CA LYS A 310 8.34 -8.76 -3.73
C LYS A 310 7.06 -9.43 -3.23
#